data_7dd89612d2bbd28b833508d7a8a315b0
#
_entry.id   7dd89612d2bbd28b833508d7a8a315b0
#
_cell.length_a   1.000
_cell.length_b   1.000
_cell.length_c   1.000
_cell.angle_alpha   90.00
_cell.angle_beta   90.00
_cell.angle_gamma   90.00
#
_symmetry.space_group_name_H-M   'P 1'
#
loop_
_entity.id
_entity.type
_entity.pdbx_description
1 polymer ?
#
loop_
_entity_poly.entity_id
_entity_poly.type
_entity_poly.pdbx_seq_one_letter_code
_entity_poly.pdbx_strand_id
1 'polypeptide(L)'
;MTSADATNATLVQALRSGATSVEVNGVRAIVARSFLQRAKGLLGRSGLEKGTGMLILKCNCIHTCFMRFPIDAVFLDPKGEVVKTVRGIRPWRLWVWGGWRARMVLELDSRNTAAQ
;
A
#
# COMPACT_ATOMS: atom_id res chain seq x y z
N MET A 1 24.07 9.70 -1.29
CA MET A 1 22.78 8.98 -1.20
C MET A 1 22.13 9.31 0.13
N THR A 2 20.86 9.71 0.13
CA THR A 2 20.13 9.99 1.35
C THR A 2 19.66 8.69 2.01
N SER A 3 19.22 8.78 3.27
CA SER A 3 18.63 7.61 3.96
C SER A 3 17.39 7.09 3.24
N ALA A 4 16.58 7.99 2.67
CA ALA A 4 15.37 7.59 1.92
C ALA A 4 15.75 6.80 0.67
N ASP A 5 16.78 7.22 -0.07
CA ASP A 5 17.22 6.50 -1.26
C ASP A 5 17.74 5.11 -0.93
N ALA A 6 18.49 4.98 0.17
CA ALA A 6 18.99 3.68 0.63
C ALA A 6 17.84 2.77 1.05
N THR A 7 16.85 3.31 1.75
CA THR A 7 15.65 2.56 2.18
C THR A 7 14.85 2.08 0.96
N ASN A 8 14.65 2.96 -0.02
CA ASN A 8 13.92 2.63 -1.24
C ASN A 8 14.65 1.58 -2.06
N ALA A 9 15.98 1.65 -2.14
CA ALA A 9 16.77 0.64 -2.85
C ALA A 9 16.65 -0.73 -2.17
N THR A 10 16.62 -0.77 -0.84
CA THR A 10 16.42 -2.00 -0.08
C THR A 10 15.02 -2.58 -0.33
N LEU A 11 14.00 -1.74 -0.37
CA LEU A 11 12.62 -2.14 -0.69
C LEU A 11 12.57 -2.79 -2.08
N VAL A 12 13.11 -2.12 -3.08
CA VAL A 12 13.10 -2.62 -4.46
C VAL A 12 13.80 -3.98 -4.54
N GLN A 13 14.95 -4.12 -3.88
CA GLN A 13 15.70 -5.38 -3.86
C GLN A 13 14.87 -6.50 -3.20
N ALA A 14 14.23 -6.23 -2.08
CA ALA A 14 13.38 -7.20 -1.40
C ALA A 14 12.22 -7.64 -2.28
N LEU A 15 11.60 -6.70 -2.99
CA LEU A 15 10.50 -7.02 -3.91
C LEU A 15 10.98 -7.89 -5.08
N ARG A 16 12.17 -7.61 -5.62
CA ARG A 16 12.75 -8.41 -6.70
C ARG A 16 13.11 -9.81 -6.25
N SER A 17 13.52 -9.99 -5.01
CA SER A 17 13.88 -11.29 -4.47
C SER A 17 12.68 -12.11 -3.99
N GLY A 18 11.46 -11.60 -4.13
CA GLY A 18 10.24 -12.35 -3.83
C GLY A 18 9.81 -12.30 -2.37
N ALA A 19 10.21 -11.28 -1.62
CA ALA A 19 9.81 -11.13 -0.22
C ALA A 19 8.29 -11.13 -0.06
N THR A 20 7.79 -11.79 0.98
CA THR A 20 6.37 -11.85 1.29
C THR A 20 5.94 -10.74 2.22
N SER A 21 6.89 -10.09 2.89
CA SER A 21 6.66 -8.89 3.69
C SER A 21 7.87 -7.98 3.57
N VAL A 22 7.63 -6.68 3.67
CA VAL A 22 8.68 -5.66 3.56
C VAL A 22 8.38 -4.52 4.51
N GLU A 23 9.40 -3.68 4.78
CA GLU A 23 9.17 -2.42 5.47
C GLU A 23 9.11 -1.29 4.45
N VAL A 24 8.08 -0.47 4.57
CA VAL A 24 7.87 0.70 3.71
C VAL A 24 7.55 1.87 4.64
N ASN A 25 8.44 2.87 4.71
CA ASN A 25 8.24 4.06 5.54
C ASN A 25 7.89 3.72 7.01
N GLY A 26 8.54 2.72 7.57
CA GLY A 26 8.31 2.30 8.95
C GLY A 26 7.10 1.39 9.15
N VAL A 27 6.44 1.00 8.09
CA VAL A 27 5.27 0.11 8.13
C VAL A 27 5.68 -1.27 7.65
N ARG A 28 5.29 -2.30 8.41
CA ARG A 28 5.45 -3.68 7.97
C ARG A 28 4.29 -4.03 7.04
N ALA A 29 4.58 -4.28 5.78
CA ALA A 29 3.58 -4.54 4.76
C ALA A 29 3.65 -5.98 4.26
N ILE A 30 2.49 -6.63 4.16
CA ILE A 30 2.35 -7.90 3.46
C ILE A 30 2.31 -7.59 1.97
N VAL A 31 3.05 -8.33 1.17
CA VAL A 31 3.15 -8.08 -0.28
C VAL A 31 2.14 -8.92 -1.03
N ALA A 32 1.25 -8.27 -1.77
CA ALA A 32 0.26 -8.93 -2.65
C ALA A 32 0.81 -8.95 -4.08
N ARG A 33 1.26 -10.10 -4.54
CA ARG A 33 1.90 -10.27 -5.86
C ARG A 33 1.01 -10.94 -6.88
N SER A 34 0.33 -12.01 -6.50
CA SER A 34 -0.47 -12.77 -7.44
C SER A 34 -1.75 -12.02 -7.79
N PHE A 35 -2.36 -12.40 -8.91
CA PHE A 35 -3.63 -11.82 -9.31
C PHE A 35 -4.68 -11.97 -8.21
N LEU A 36 -4.77 -13.17 -7.59
CA LEU A 36 -5.76 -13.41 -6.53
C LEU A 36 -5.45 -12.59 -5.28
N GLN A 37 -4.19 -12.50 -4.87
CA GLN A 37 -3.79 -11.69 -3.72
C GLN A 37 -4.11 -10.22 -3.96
N ARG A 38 -3.83 -9.70 -5.15
CA ARG A 38 -4.11 -8.30 -5.49
C ARG A 38 -5.60 -8.03 -5.55
N ALA A 39 -6.37 -8.95 -6.12
CA ALA A 39 -7.82 -8.79 -6.22
C ALA A 39 -8.48 -8.83 -4.85
N LYS A 40 -8.01 -9.71 -3.97
CA LYS A 40 -8.53 -9.80 -2.61
C LYS A 40 -8.13 -8.58 -1.77
N GLY A 41 -6.85 -8.18 -1.83
CA GLY A 41 -6.35 -7.07 -1.03
C GLY A 41 -6.76 -7.17 0.42
N LEU A 42 -7.42 -6.15 0.94
CA LEU A 42 -7.90 -6.08 2.31
C LEU A 42 -9.35 -6.53 2.48
N LEU A 43 -9.95 -7.08 1.43
CA LEU A 43 -11.36 -7.54 1.52
C LEU A 43 -11.50 -8.63 2.57
N GLY A 44 -12.58 -8.55 3.35
CA GLY A 44 -12.88 -9.53 4.39
C GLY A 44 -12.18 -9.28 5.72
N ARG A 45 -11.24 -8.35 5.78
CA ARG A 45 -10.60 -7.97 7.04
C ARG A 45 -11.43 -6.89 7.73
N SER A 46 -11.40 -6.89 9.07
CA SER A 46 -12.09 -5.87 9.87
C SER A 46 -11.18 -4.70 10.22
N GLY A 47 -9.90 -4.78 9.91
CA GLY A 47 -8.92 -3.75 10.17
C GLY A 47 -7.50 -4.30 10.03
N LEU A 48 -6.53 -3.45 10.31
CA LEU A 48 -5.11 -3.80 10.36
C LEU A 48 -4.53 -3.33 11.67
N GLU A 49 -3.55 -4.06 12.18
CA GLU A 49 -2.82 -3.62 13.37
C GLU A 49 -2.02 -2.37 13.06
N LYS A 50 -1.87 -1.51 14.08
CA LYS A 50 -1.04 -0.31 13.96
C LYS A 50 0.38 -0.71 13.54
N GLY A 51 0.93 0.03 12.60
CA GLY A 51 2.27 -0.23 12.07
C GLY A 51 2.32 -1.30 10.99
N THR A 52 1.17 -1.83 10.57
CA THR A 52 1.10 -2.82 9.50
C THR A 52 0.28 -2.30 8.32
N GLY A 53 0.49 -2.91 7.15
CA GLY A 53 -0.21 -2.55 5.94
C GLY A 53 -0.14 -3.65 4.90
N MET A 54 -0.64 -3.36 3.71
CA MET A 54 -0.54 -4.26 2.56
C MET A 54 0.01 -3.49 1.37
N LEU A 55 1.05 -4.03 0.75
CA LEU A 55 1.64 -3.47 -0.45
C LEU A 55 1.16 -4.27 -1.65
N ILE A 56 0.37 -3.63 -2.51
CA ILE A 56 -0.18 -4.27 -3.70
C ILE A 56 0.68 -3.85 -4.89
N LEU A 57 1.30 -4.83 -5.53
CA LEU A 57 2.19 -4.59 -6.67
C LEU A 57 1.40 -4.47 -7.98
N LYS A 58 2.01 -3.82 -8.96
CA LYS A 58 1.43 -3.65 -10.30
C LYS A 58 0.04 -3.03 -10.26
N CYS A 59 -0.11 -1.99 -9.43
CA CYS A 59 -1.39 -1.38 -9.16
C CYS A 59 -1.24 0.13 -9.14
N ASN A 60 -2.07 0.84 -9.89
CA ASN A 60 -2.08 2.31 -9.89
C ASN A 60 -3.46 2.90 -9.63
N CYS A 61 -4.46 2.05 -9.41
CA CYS A 61 -5.78 2.48 -8.97
C CYS A 61 -6.40 1.41 -8.11
N ILE A 62 -7.27 1.82 -7.20
CA ILE A 62 -7.93 0.91 -6.27
C ILE A 62 -9.40 1.27 -6.16
N HIS A 63 -10.18 0.33 -5.64
CA HIS A 63 -11.52 0.59 -5.13
C HIS A 63 -11.59 0.11 -3.69
N THR A 64 -12.56 0.61 -2.94
CA THR A 64 -12.79 0.19 -1.56
C THR A 64 -14.15 -0.47 -1.38
N CYS A 65 -14.75 -0.96 -2.46
CA CYS A 65 -16.00 -1.69 -2.41
C CYS A 65 -15.84 -2.94 -1.54
N PHE A 66 -16.83 -3.20 -0.69
CA PHE A 66 -16.83 -4.31 0.27
C PHE A 66 -15.77 -4.22 1.37
N MET A 67 -15.05 -3.11 1.47
CA MET A 67 -14.16 -2.87 2.60
C MET A 67 -14.99 -2.61 3.87
N ARG A 68 -14.43 -2.99 5.02
CA ARG A 68 -15.10 -2.83 6.32
C ARG A 68 -14.53 -1.67 7.14
N PHE A 69 -13.50 -1.01 6.66
CA PHE A 69 -12.85 0.08 7.38
C PHE A 69 -12.27 1.08 6.39
N PRO A 70 -12.09 2.33 6.78
CA PRO A 70 -11.47 3.33 5.91
C PRO A 70 -9.98 3.07 5.79
N ILE A 71 -9.40 3.38 4.63
CA ILE A 71 -7.98 3.18 4.39
C ILE A 71 -7.30 4.47 3.94
N ASP A 72 -5.99 4.49 4.16
CA ASP A 72 -5.11 5.44 3.51
C ASP A 72 -4.38 4.69 2.40
N ALA A 73 -4.26 5.29 1.24
CA ALA A 73 -3.56 4.72 0.11
C ALA A 73 -2.34 5.56 -0.22
N VAL A 74 -1.16 4.95 -0.14
CA VAL A 74 0.11 5.60 -0.48
C VAL A 74 0.58 4.98 -1.79
N PHE A 75 0.46 5.72 -2.87
CA PHE A 75 0.89 5.26 -4.20
C PHE A 75 2.37 5.51 -4.38
N LEU A 76 3.07 4.49 -4.86
CA LEU A 76 4.51 4.51 -5.03
C LEU A 76 4.88 4.25 -6.49
N ASP A 77 5.99 4.83 -6.92
CA ASP A 77 6.57 4.54 -8.23
C ASP A 77 7.43 3.26 -8.17
N PRO A 78 7.99 2.80 -9.31
CA PRO A 78 8.79 1.57 -9.31
C PRO A 78 10.03 1.62 -8.42
N LYS A 79 10.48 2.81 -8.05
CA LYS A 79 11.65 2.99 -7.18
C LYS A 79 11.26 3.01 -5.71
N GLY A 80 9.96 2.97 -5.39
CA GLY A 80 9.49 3.04 -4.02
C GLY A 80 9.26 4.46 -3.52
N GLU A 81 9.34 5.47 -4.37
CA GLU A 81 9.07 6.85 -3.97
C GLU A 81 7.57 7.13 -3.97
N VAL A 82 7.13 7.89 -2.98
CA VAL A 82 5.72 8.28 -2.86
C VAL A 82 5.39 9.28 -3.96
N VAL A 83 4.38 8.96 -4.76
CA VAL A 83 3.90 9.86 -5.80
C VAL A 83 2.55 10.49 -5.46
N LYS A 84 1.76 9.84 -4.60
CA LYS A 84 0.46 10.36 -4.19
C LYS A 84 0.00 9.66 -2.92
N THR A 85 -0.58 10.42 -1.99
CA THR A 85 -1.22 9.86 -0.79
C THR A 85 -2.66 10.33 -0.75
N VAL A 86 -3.59 9.40 -0.58
CA VAL A 86 -5.01 9.70 -0.41
C VAL A 86 -5.43 9.13 0.93
N ARG A 87 -5.86 10.01 1.84
CA ARG A 87 -6.19 9.63 3.22
C ARG A 87 -7.68 9.52 3.44
N GLY A 88 -8.06 8.66 4.38
CA GLY A 88 -9.45 8.56 4.83
C GLY A 88 -10.41 8.12 3.75
N ILE A 89 -10.02 7.19 2.91
CA ILE A 89 -10.88 6.67 1.86
C ILE A 89 -11.92 5.77 2.50
N ARG A 90 -13.20 6.20 2.44
CA ARG A 90 -14.29 5.42 2.99
C ARG A 90 -14.56 4.18 2.15
N PRO A 91 -15.15 3.12 2.73
CA PRO A 91 -15.62 1.98 1.94
C PRO A 91 -16.55 2.43 0.80
N TRP A 92 -16.62 1.59 -0.24
CA TRP A 92 -17.50 1.80 -1.42
C TRP A 92 -17.10 2.92 -2.34
N ARG A 93 -15.83 3.35 -2.32
CA ARG A 93 -15.29 4.21 -3.37
C ARG A 93 -14.97 3.35 -4.60
N LEU A 94 -15.53 3.73 -5.74
CA LEU A 94 -15.40 2.94 -6.97
C LEU A 94 -14.04 3.11 -7.65
N TRP A 95 -13.39 4.28 -7.44
CA TRP A 95 -12.19 4.57 -8.20
C TRP A 95 -11.31 5.55 -7.43
N VAL A 96 -10.09 5.13 -7.14
CA VAL A 96 -9.07 6.01 -6.58
C VAL A 96 -7.81 5.79 -7.39
N TRP A 97 -7.43 6.79 -8.16
CA TRP A 97 -6.32 6.70 -9.09
C TRP A 97 -5.06 7.32 -8.50
N GLY A 98 -3.93 6.61 -8.61
CA GLY A 98 -2.65 7.06 -8.08
C GLY A 98 -1.83 7.91 -9.04
N GLY A 99 -2.25 8.05 -10.29
CA GLY A 99 -1.50 8.77 -11.30
C GLY A 99 -0.70 7.85 -12.22
N TRP A 100 -0.17 8.45 -13.29
CA TRP A 100 0.53 7.70 -14.33
C TRP A 100 1.84 7.07 -13.84
N ARG A 101 2.47 7.66 -12.81
CA ARG A 101 3.75 7.17 -12.29
C ARG A 101 3.60 6.08 -11.25
N ALA A 102 2.41 5.92 -10.68
CA ALA A 102 2.17 4.91 -9.65
C ALA A 102 2.25 3.50 -10.25
N ARG A 103 2.91 2.59 -9.51
CA ARG A 103 3.06 1.19 -9.90
C ARG A 103 2.75 0.23 -8.77
N MET A 104 2.58 0.74 -7.58
CA MET A 104 2.18 -0.05 -6.43
C MET A 104 1.50 0.87 -5.42
N VAL A 105 0.74 0.27 -4.51
CA VAL A 105 0.02 1.02 -3.49
C VAL A 105 0.20 0.34 -2.13
N LEU A 106 0.53 1.15 -1.13
CA LEU A 106 0.56 0.72 0.26
C LEU A 106 -0.76 1.13 0.89
N GLU A 107 -1.53 0.16 1.34
CA GLU A 107 -2.82 0.38 2.02
C GLU A 107 -2.65 0.26 3.52
N LEU A 108 -3.16 1.22 4.25
CA LEU A 108 -3.09 1.31 5.71
C LEU A 108 -4.50 1.50 6.28
N ASP A 109 -4.70 1.05 7.50
CA ASP A 109 -5.96 1.32 8.21
C ASP A 109 -5.95 2.80 8.64
N SER A 110 -6.83 3.59 8.07
CA SER A 110 -6.89 5.04 8.31
C SER A 110 -7.14 5.36 9.78
N ARG A 111 -7.79 4.50 10.52
CA ARG A 111 -8.06 4.72 11.95
C ARG A 111 -6.77 4.73 12.78
N ASN A 112 -5.75 4.00 12.35
CA ASN A 112 -4.45 3.98 13.03
C ASN A 112 -3.65 5.24 12.76
N THR A 113 -3.76 5.81 11.58
CA THR A 113 -3.02 7.02 11.21
C THR A 113 -3.70 8.28 11.73
N ALA A 114 -5.03 8.27 11.87
CA ALA A 114 -5.78 9.42 12.36
C ALA A 114 -5.50 9.73 13.84
N ALA A 115 -4.96 8.78 14.59
CA ALA A 115 -4.66 8.96 16.01
C ALA A 115 -3.33 9.67 16.27
N GLN A 116 -2.60 10.01 15.23
CA GLN A 116 -1.28 10.65 15.35
C GLN A 116 -1.34 12.16 15.23
#